data_c805669c67cf4c7fbd406cf5a71ec925
#
_entry.id   c805669c67cf4c7fbd406cf5a71ec925
#
_cell.length_a   1.000
_cell.length_b   1.000
_cell.length_c   1.000
_cell.angle_alpha   90.00
_cell.angle_beta   90.00
_cell.angle_gamma   90.00
#
_symmetry.space_group_name_H-M   'P 1'
#
loop_
_entity.id
_entity.type
_entity.pdbx_description
1 polymer ?
#
loop_
_entity_poly.entity_id
_entity_poly.type
_entity_poly.pdbx_seq_one_letter_code
_entity_poly.pdbx_strand_id
1 'polypeptide(L)'
;MTRRVTCLSILISLFASAAMAQTIGRPVASDLNGDGRAERFALIDSGNGTVDLQIEYTGRGAIYAQNIAWLGGIGQQPELSLAPNGSVRLMSMNEAIGRNRWHLTLTIAYRKGAYRIAGYTYDWYDTLNPEDNGVCDLNLLNGKGTLSRNGGASRAIRTTLKSRSVTEWTDDVEIPKVCGVY
;
A
#
# COMPACT_ATOMS: atom_id res chain seq x y z
N MET A 1 15.24 66.99 -32.97
CA MET A 1 14.25 66.39 -32.05
C MET A 1 14.39 64.90 -32.11
N THR A 2 15.14 64.31 -31.16
CA THR A 2 15.42 62.82 -31.16
C THR A 2 14.61 62.19 -30.05
N ARG A 3 13.58 61.38 -30.43
CA ARG A 3 12.74 60.61 -29.48
C ARG A 3 13.50 59.36 -29.02
N ARG A 4 13.77 59.26 -27.74
CA ARG A 4 14.28 58.02 -27.09
C ARG A 4 13.10 57.10 -26.84
N VAL A 5 13.13 55.89 -27.43
CA VAL A 5 12.21 54.80 -27.12
C VAL A 5 12.81 53.97 -25.99
N THR A 6 12.17 54.00 -24.83
CA THR A 6 12.56 53.19 -23.66
C THR A 6 11.84 51.83 -23.76
N CYS A 7 12.59 50.78 -24.04
CA CYS A 7 12.06 49.41 -23.95
C CYS A 7 11.96 48.99 -22.49
N LEU A 8 10.73 48.75 -22.03
CA LEU A 8 10.46 48.20 -20.71
C LEU A 8 10.47 46.67 -20.79
N SER A 9 11.54 46.05 -20.30
CA SER A 9 11.64 44.58 -20.25
C SER A 9 10.85 44.06 -19.04
N ILE A 10 9.75 43.38 -19.28
CA ILE A 10 8.95 42.69 -18.26
C ILE A 10 9.64 41.35 -17.96
N LEU A 11 10.26 41.19 -16.80
CA LEU A 11 10.71 39.92 -16.29
C LEU A 11 9.49 39.15 -15.76
N ILE A 12 9.08 38.11 -16.45
CA ILE A 12 8.09 37.15 -15.98
C ILE A 12 8.82 36.12 -15.11
N SER A 13 8.67 36.22 -13.79
CA SER A 13 9.17 35.21 -12.84
C SER A 13 8.26 33.99 -12.87
N LEU A 14 8.69 32.89 -13.47
CA LEU A 14 8.03 31.58 -13.33
C LEU A 14 8.27 31.07 -11.90
N PHE A 15 7.25 31.16 -11.06
CA PHE A 15 7.22 30.42 -9.80
C PHE A 15 6.90 28.94 -10.14
N ALA A 16 7.91 28.09 -10.08
CA ALA A 16 7.71 26.64 -10.07
C ALA A 16 7.12 26.27 -8.70
N SER A 17 5.80 26.02 -8.64
CA SER A 17 5.17 25.42 -7.47
C SER A 17 5.68 24.00 -7.32
N ALA A 18 6.51 23.73 -6.32
CA ALA A 18 6.83 22.37 -5.93
C ALA A 18 5.53 21.71 -5.45
N ALA A 19 5.01 20.74 -6.20
CA ALA A 19 3.91 19.92 -5.75
C ALA A 19 4.39 19.15 -4.51
N MET A 20 3.86 19.50 -3.33
CA MET A 20 4.12 18.75 -2.10
C MET A 20 3.35 17.41 -2.21
N ALA A 21 4.07 16.30 -2.18
CA ALA A 21 3.47 14.97 -2.18
C ALA A 21 2.55 14.84 -0.95
N GLN A 22 1.26 14.54 -1.19
CA GLN A 22 0.26 14.46 -0.13
C GLN A 22 0.37 13.14 0.62
N THR A 23 0.50 13.23 1.95
CA THR A 23 0.45 12.06 2.83
C THR A 23 -1.00 11.56 2.95
N ILE A 24 -1.21 10.26 2.74
CA ILE A 24 -2.50 9.58 2.87
C ILE A 24 -2.58 8.90 4.24
N GLY A 25 -3.68 9.15 4.96
CA GLY A 25 -3.92 8.55 6.27
C GLY A 25 -2.92 8.98 7.36
N ARG A 26 -2.77 8.15 8.37
CA ARG A 26 -1.85 8.39 9.49
C ARG A 26 -0.59 7.55 9.36
N PRO A 27 0.60 8.17 9.43
CA PRO A 27 1.84 7.40 9.53
C PRO A 27 1.90 6.58 10.82
N VAL A 28 2.62 5.45 10.76
CA VAL A 28 2.93 4.62 11.93
C VAL A 28 4.43 4.54 12.14
N ALA A 29 4.86 4.20 13.36
CA ALA A 29 6.27 4.01 13.69
C ALA A 29 6.47 2.64 14.32
N SER A 30 7.51 1.91 13.89
CA SER A 30 7.88 0.61 14.42
C SER A 30 9.36 0.34 14.20
N ASP A 31 10.05 -0.20 15.21
CA ASP A 31 11.42 -0.72 15.05
C ASP A 31 11.34 -2.12 14.42
N LEU A 32 11.14 -2.15 13.11
CA LEU A 32 10.94 -3.40 12.39
C LEU A 32 12.26 -4.12 12.10
N ASN A 33 13.34 -3.38 11.99
CA ASN A 33 14.67 -3.91 11.71
C ASN A 33 15.42 -4.36 12.99
N GLY A 34 14.92 -3.97 14.18
CA GLY A 34 15.46 -4.35 15.48
C GLY A 34 16.75 -3.61 15.87
N ASP A 35 17.00 -2.42 15.31
CA ASP A 35 18.21 -1.62 15.63
C ASP A 35 18.04 -0.68 16.83
N GLY A 36 16.88 -0.72 17.47
CA GLY A 36 16.52 0.11 18.64
C GLY A 36 15.99 1.49 18.27
N ARG A 37 15.73 1.76 16.97
CA ARG A 37 15.19 3.02 16.47
C ARG A 37 14.00 2.75 15.57
N ALA A 38 12.85 3.34 15.90
CA ALA A 38 11.65 3.15 15.09
C ALA A 38 11.79 3.83 13.73
N GLU A 39 11.49 3.09 12.67
CA GLU A 39 11.23 3.65 11.33
C GLU A 39 9.85 4.30 11.31
N ARG A 40 9.71 5.35 10.51
CA ARG A 40 8.42 5.96 10.21
C ARG A 40 7.92 5.47 8.86
N PHE A 41 6.73 4.89 8.85
CA PHE A 41 6.03 4.43 7.64
C PHE A 41 4.93 5.42 7.30
N ALA A 42 4.89 5.89 6.05
CA ALA A 42 3.88 6.82 5.56
C ALA A 42 3.42 6.42 4.16
N LEU A 43 2.16 6.64 3.85
CA LEU A 43 1.62 6.50 2.50
C LEU A 43 1.61 7.87 1.83
N ILE A 44 2.07 7.92 0.61
CA ILE A 44 2.17 9.13 -0.20
C ILE A 44 1.34 8.94 -1.46
N ASP A 45 0.51 9.90 -1.81
CA ASP A 45 -0.23 9.87 -3.08
C ASP A 45 0.75 9.90 -4.25
N SER A 46 0.70 8.89 -5.10
CA SER A 46 1.53 8.79 -6.31
C SER A 46 1.01 9.67 -7.46
N GLY A 47 -0.22 10.20 -7.35
CA GLY A 47 -0.87 11.00 -8.38
C GLY A 47 -1.46 10.20 -9.55
N ASN A 48 -1.42 8.86 -9.50
CA ASN A 48 -1.91 7.97 -10.57
C ASN A 48 -2.96 6.95 -10.11
N GLY A 49 -3.59 7.18 -8.95
CA GLY A 49 -4.61 6.27 -8.38
C GLY A 49 -4.02 5.16 -7.52
N THR A 50 -2.76 5.27 -7.13
CA THR A 50 -2.09 4.40 -6.17
C THR A 50 -1.42 5.20 -5.06
N VAL A 51 -0.86 4.53 -4.08
CA VAL A 51 0.02 5.13 -3.07
C VAL A 51 1.40 4.50 -3.13
N ASP A 52 2.40 5.34 -2.82
CA ASP A 52 3.76 4.90 -2.51
C ASP A 52 3.90 4.70 -1.00
N LEU A 53 4.69 3.72 -0.58
CA LEU A 53 5.10 3.58 0.81
C LEU A 53 6.48 4.18 1.01
N GLN A 54 6.55 5.17 1.88
CA GLN A 54 7.79 5.76 2.36
C GLN A 54 8.16 5.14 3.71
N ILE A 55 9.40 4.65 3.84
CA ILE A 55 9.97 4.14 5.09
C ILE A 55 11.17 5.03 5.43
N GLU A 56 11.02 5.88 6.42
CA GLU A 56 12.05 6.81 6.88
C GLU A 56 12.86 6.23 8.02
N TYR A 57 14.17 6.32 7.90
CA TYR A 57 15.13 5.98 8.97
C TYR A 57 15.58 7.24 9.68
N THR A 58 15.60 7.23 10.98
CA THR A 58 16.11 8.35 11.76
C THR A 58 17.57 8.66 11.38
N GLY A 59 17.79 9.75 10.62
CA GLY A 59 19.12 10.23 10.23
C GLY A 59 19.83 9.45 9.12
N ARG A 60 19.12 8.57 8.35
CA ARG A 60 19.74 7.71 7.32
C ARG A 60 19.07 7.72 5.95
N GLY A 61 18.09 8.60 5.72
CA GLY A 61 17.34 8.65 4.46
C GLY A 61 16.03 7.88 4.47
N ALA A 62 15.49 7.55 3.31
CA ALA A 62 14.22 6.85 3.17
C ALA A 62 14.26 5.80 2.04
N ILE A 63 13.44 4.76 2.17
CA ILE A 63 13.09 3.82 1.09
C ILE A 63 11.72 4.23 0.56
N TYR A 64 11.56 4.16 -0.76
CA TYR A 64 10.29 4.39 -1.45
C TYR A 64 9.90 3.12 -2.20
N ALA A 65 8.73 2.56 -1.87
CA ALA A 65 8.09 1.47 -2.60
C ALA A 65 6.96 2.08 -3.43
N GLN A 66 7.14 2.15 -4.75
CA GLN A 66 6.23 2.83 -5.66
C GLN A 66 5.00 1.99 -5.95
N ASN A 67 3.83 2.64 -6.05
CA ASN A 67 2.55 2.03 -6.45
C ASN A 67 2.20 0.77 -5.64
N ILE A 68 2.45 0.79 -4.32
CA ILE A 68 2.36 -0.41 -3.48
C ILE A 68 0.91 -0.85 -3.24
N ALA A 69 -0.05 0.07 -3.32
CA ALA A 69 -1.47 -0.23 -3.10
C ALA A 69 -2.37 0.75 -3.84
N TRP A 70 -3.57 0.29 -4.18
CA TRP A 70 -4.62 1.10 -4.79
C TRP A 70 -5.09 2.22 -3.87
N LEU A 71 -5.22 3.42 -4.42
CA LEU A 71 -5.82 4.58 -3.78
C LEU A 71 -7.27 4.68 -4.22
N GLY A 72 -8.18 4.28 -3.35
CA GLY A 72 -9.61 4.44 -3.58
C GLY A 72 -10.06 5.91 -3.52
N GLY A 73 -11.31 6.13 -3.90
CA GLY A 73 -11.94 7.45 -3.79
C GLY A 73 -12.20 7.85 -2.32
N ILE A 74 -12.98 8.90 -2.14
CA ILE A 74 -13.34 9.42 -0.79
C ILE A 74 -13.93 8.29 0.06
N GLY A 75 -13.38 8.12 1.28
CA GLY A 75 -13.80 7.08 2.22
C GLY A 75 -13.20 5.68 1.95
N GLN A 76 -12.34 5.53 0.95
CA GLN A 76 -11.69 4.27 0.59
C GLN A 76 -10.16 4.42 0.50
N GLN A 77 -9.61 5.34 1.27
CA GLN A 77 -8.17 5.56 1.28
C GLN A 77 -7.46 4.42 2.00
N PRO A 78 -6.31 3.96 1.49
CA PRO A 78 -5.51 2.97 2.19
C PRO A 78 -4.96 3.52 3.51
N GLU A 79 -4.74 2.62 4.46
CA GLU A 79 -4.28 2.98 5.80
C GLU A 79 -3.16 2.08 6.30
N LEU A 80 -2.36 2.63 7.23
CA LEU A 80 -1.34 1.90 7.95
C LEU A 80 -1.78 1.62 9.39
N SER A 81 -1.45 0.43 9.88
CA SER A 81 -1.65 0.03 11.27
C SER A 81 -0.51 -0.87 11.76
N LEU A 82 -0.43 -1.10 13.08
CA LEU A 82 0.51 -2.04 13.66
C LEU A 82 -0.19 -3.34 14.05
N ALA A 83 0.43 -4.45 13.72
CA ALA A 83 0.06 -5.74 14.27
C ALA A 83 0.60 -5.88 15.70
N PRO A 84 0.06 -6.79 16.56
CA PRO A 84 0.51 -6.98 17.93
C PRO A 84 1.99 -7.32 18.09
N ASN A 85 2.60 -7.92 17.06
CA ASN A 85 4.03 -8.25 16.99
C ASN A 85 4.91 -7.13 16.41
N GLY A 86 4.37 -5.92 16.23
CA GLY A 86 5.07 -4.77 15.66
C GLY A 86 5.16 -4.72 14.14
N SER A 87 4.73 -5.76 13.42
CA SER A 87 4.69 -5.71 11.94
C SER A 87 3.76 -4.60 11.47
N VAL A 88 4.10 -3.92 10.39
CA VAL A 88 3.26 -2.90 9.78
C VAL A 88 2.26 -3.56 8.83
N ARG A 89 0.99 -3.17 8.92
CA ARG A 89 -0.07 -3.56 8.01
C ARG A 89 -0.43 -2.37 7.13
N LEU A 90 -0.51 -2.61 5.82
CA LEU A 90 -1.07 -1.69 4.85
C LEU A 90 -2.36 -2.32 4.34
N MET A 91 -3.48 -1.65 4.56
CA MET A 91 -4.80 -2.07 4.08
C MET A 91 -5.26 -1.13 2.98
N SER A 92 -5.71 -1.69 1.86
CA SER A 92 -6.47 -1.02 0.80
C SER A 92 -7.80 -1.71 0.60
N MET A 93 -8.82 -0.99 0.10
CA MET A 93 -10.18 -1.51 0.04
C MET A 93 -10.99 -0.95 -1.12
N ASN A 94 -11.95 -1.74 -1.59
CA ASN A 94 -13.02 -1.29 -2.48
C ASN A 94 -14.39 -1.55 -1.82
N GLU A 95 -14.96 -0.54 -1.21
CA GLU A 95 -16.26 -0.60 -0.55
C GLU A 95 -17.37 0.14 -1.33
N ALA A 96 -17.07 0.71 -2.50
CA ALA A 96 -18.02 1.57 -3.22
C ALA A 96 -18.16 1.27 -4.71
N ILE A 97 -17.20 0.63 -5.37
CA ILE A 97 -17.17 0.49 -6.83
C ILE A 97 -17.57 -0.93 -7.26
N GLY A 98 -18.61 -1.04 -8.08
CA GLY A 98 -19.10 -2.31 -8.60
C GLY A 98 -19.83 -3.15 -7.52
N ARG A 99 -20.08 -4.42 -7.81
CA ARG A 99 -20.71 -5.36 -6.88
C ARG A 99 -19.72 -6.09 -5.98
N ASN A 100 -18.49 -6.30 -6.46
CA ASN A 100 -17.44 -7.02 -5.75
C ASN A 100 -16.72 -6.05 -4.81
N ARG A 101 -16.87 -6.28 -3.53
CA ARG A 101 -16.18 -5.54 -2.45
C ARG A 101 -15.01 -6.35 -1.94
N TRP A 102 -13.96 -5.64 -1.52
CA TRP A 102 -12.77 -6.34 -1.01
C TRP A 102 -11.92 -5.44 -0.11
N HIS A 103 -11.20 -6.10 0.79
CA HIS A 103 -10.07 -5.54 1.52
C HIS A 103 -8.82 -6.37 1.23
N LEU A 104 -7.73 -5.69 0.97
CA LEU A 104 -6.41 -6.30 0.86
C LEU A 104 -5.51 -5.75 1.98
N THR A 105 -5.04 -6.63 2.85
CA THR A 105 -4.05 -6.28 3.87
C THR A 105 -2.71 -6.92 3.55
N LEU A 106 -1.71 -6.07 3.29
CA LEU A 106 -0.32 -6.46 3.16
C LEU A 106 0.38 -6.35 4.53
N THR A 107 1.00 -7.42 5.01
CA THR A 107 1.80 -7.38 6.24
C THR A 107 3.27 -7.20 5.87
N ILE A 108 3.88 -6.14 6.37
CA ILE A 108 5.28 -5.80 6.15
C ILE A 108 6.11 -6.22 7.35
N ALA A 109 7.19 -6.93 7.09
CA ALA A 109 8.17 -7.34 8.11
C ALA A 109 9.59 -7.19 7.58
N TYR A 110 10.55 -6.97 8.48
CA TYR A 110 11.97 -6.96 8.13
C TYR A 110 12.53 -8.38 8.18
N ARG A 111 13.02 -8.88 7.04
CA ARG A 111 13.60 -10.23 6.93
C ARG A 111 14.75 -10.23 5.94
N LYS A 112 15.85 -10.90 6.29
CA LYS A 112 17.02 -11.03 5.42
C LYS A 112 17.57 -9.68 4.94
N GLY A 113 17.62 -8.69 5.83
CA GLY A 113 18.18 -7.38 5.52
C GLY A 113 17.27 -6.45 4.70
N ALA A 114 15.99 -6.79 4.51
CA ALA A 114 15.05 -5.98 3.71
C ALA A 114 13.64 -5.95 4.33
N TYR A 115 12.91 -4.86 4.07
CA TYR A 115 11.46 -4.80 4.31
C TYR A 115 10.75 -5.57 3.21
N ARG A 116 9.90 -6.51 3.61
CA ARG A 116 9.26 -7.46 2.70
C ARG A 116 7.77 -7.55 2.96
N ILE A 117 7.01 -7.80 1.91
CA ILE A 117 5.64 -8.25 2.03
C ILE A 117 5.68 -9.70 2.54
N ALA A 118 5.37 -9.87 3.82
CA ALA A 118 5.44 -11.14 4.54
C ALA A 118 4.09 -11.86 4.63
N GLY A 119 2.99 -11.10 4.58
CA GLY A 119 1.62 -11.60 4.61
C GLY A 119 0.75 -10.93 3.57
N TYR A 120 -0.27 -11.64 3.12
CA TYR A 120 -1.28 -11.21 2.16
C TYR A 120 -2.62 -11.74 2.64
N THR A 121 -3.50 -10.86 3.11
CA THR A 121 -4.86 -11.21 3.51
C THR A 121 -5.83 -10.50 2.59
N TYR A 122 -6.65 -11.28 1.89
CA TYR A 122 -7.67 -10.77 0.98
C TYR A 122 -9.03 -11.27 1.45
N ASP A 123 -9.90 -10.37 1.81
CA ASP A 123 -11.31 -10.67 2.07
C ASP A 123 -12.20 -10.01 1.03
N TRP A 124 -13.29 -10.69 0.68
CA TRP A 124 -14.20 -10.20 -0.35
C TRP A 124 -15.64 -10.60 -0.05
N TYR A 125 -16.55 -9.84 -0.61
CA TYR A 125 -17.97 -10.18 -0.69
C TYR A 125 -18.62 -9.57 -1.93
N ASP A 126 -19.68 -10.24 -2.40
CA ASP A 126 -20.49 -9.76 -3.50
C ASP A 126 -21.80 -9.18 -2.95
N THR A 127 -22.09 -7.92 -3.27
CA THR A 127 -23.30 -7.23 -2.76
C THR A 127 -24.60 -7.77 -3.34
N LEU A 128 -24.56 -8.48 -4.47
CA LEU A 128 -25.73 -9.10 -5.11
C LEU A 128 -25.85 -10.60 -4.86
N ASN A 129 -24.79 -11.22 -4.35
CA ASN A 129 -24.74 -12.62 -3.95
C ASN A 129 -24.02 -12.76 -2.61
N PRO A 130 -24.69 -12.52 -1.47
CA PRO A 130 -24.05 -12.53 -0.15
C PRO A 130 -23.37 -13.85 0.23
N GLU A 131 -23.71 -14.95 -0.44
CA GLU A 131 -23.02 -16.23 -0.24
C GLU A 131 -21.65 -16.30 -0.95
N ASP A 132 -21.37 -15.40 -1.90
CA ASP A 132 -20.03 -15.29 -2.48
C ASP A 132 -19.18 -14.32 -1.67
N ASN A 133 -18.66 -14.82 -0.58
CA ASN A 133 -17.75 -14.11 0.33
C ASN A 133 -16.61 -15.04 0.77
N GLY A 134 -15.54 -14.47 1.29
CA GLY A 134 -14.47 -15.28 1.83
C GLY A 134 -13.29 -14.48 2.36
N VAL A 135 -12.40 -15.18 3.04
CA VAL A 135 -11.12 -14.66 3.53
C VAL A 135 -10.01 -15.61 3.13
N CYS A 136 -9.02 -15.08 2.44
CA CYS A 136 -7.80 -15.77 2.04
C CYS A 136 -6.62 -15.14 2.77
N ASP A 137 -6.03 -15.86 3.72
CA ASP A 137 -4.89 -15.39 4.51
C ASP A 137 -3.64 -16.22 4.18
N LEU A 138 -2.59 -15.55 3.70
CA LEU A 138 -1.38 -16.17 3.18
C LEU A 138 -0.14 -15.66 3.91
N ASN A 139 0.66 -16.55 4.43
CA ASN A 139 2.01 -16.26 4.88
C ASN A 139 2.98 -16.48 3.70
N LEU A 140 3.44 -15.38 3.10
CA LEU A 140 4.30 -15.41 1.91
C LEU A 140 5.74 -15.85 2.21
N LEU A 141 6.16 -15.85 3.49
CA LEU A 141 7.49 -16.31 3.89
C LEU A 141 7.64 -17.82 3.78
N ASN A 142 6.54 -18.58 4.00
CA ASN A 142 6.55 -20.05 3.98
C ASN A 142 5.57 -20.66 3.00
N GLY A 143 4.75 -19.87 2.32
CA GLY A 143 3.76 -20.29 1.33
C GLY A 143 2.54 -21.02 1.92
N LYS A 144 2.34 -20.98 3.25
CA LYS A 144 1.16 -21.56 3.90
C LYS A 144 0.08 -20.52 4.08
N GLY A 145 -1.16 -20.93 4.14
CA GLY A 145 -2.27 -20.03 4.39
C GLY A 145 -3.55 -20.77 4.74
N THR A 146 -4.60 -20.00 4.90
CA THR A 146 -5.96 -20.48 5.15
C THR A 146 -6.95 -19.80 4.21
N LEU A 147 -8.02 -20.50 3.90
CA LEU A 147 -9.14 -20.00 3.12
C LEU A 147 -10.44 -20.40 3.81
N SER A 148 -11.30 -19.42 4.08
CA SER A 148 -12.70 -19.62 4.43
C SER A 148 -13.59 -19.03 3.35
N ARG A 149 -14.76 -19.64 3.12
CA ARG A 149 -15.78 -19.16 2.19
C ARG A 149 -17.16 -19.31 2.81
N ASN A 150 -18.06 -18.39 2.49
CA ASN A 150 -19.49 -18.47 2.87
C ASN A 150 -19.68 -18.67 4.37
N GLY A 151 -18.84 -18.03 5.19
CA GLY A 151 -18.86 -18.23 6.65
C GLY A 151 -18.47 -19.65 7.12
N GLY A 152 -18.03 -20.50 6.21
CA GLY A 152 -17.63 -21.87 6.51
C GLY A 152 -16.30 -22.00 7.24
N ALA A 153 -15.98 -23.23 7.66
CA ALA A 153 -14.72 -23.51 8.35
C ALA A 153 -13.51 -23.19 7.48
N SER A 154 -12.49 -22.62 8.12
CA SER A 154 -11.23 -22.31 7.47
C SER A 154 -10.46 -23.60 7.13
N ARG A 155 -9.96 -23.70 5.89
CA ARG A 155 -9.14 -24.83 5.42
C ARG A 155 -7.72 -24.39 5.12
N ALA A 156 -6.76 -25.25 5.34
CA ALA A 156 -5.37 -24.99 5.00
C ALA A 156 -5.18 -24.98 3.47
N ILE A 157 -4.39 -24.00 2.99
CA ILE A 157 -4.02 -23.84 1.58
C ILE A 157 -2.52 -23.59 1.43
N ARG A 158 -2.01 -23.64 0.21
CA ARG A 158 -0.64 -23.27 -0.13
C ARG A 158 -0.63 -22.37 -1.35
N THR A 159 0.22 -21.33 -1.31
CA THR A 159 0.42 -20.42 -2.43
C THR A 159 1.81 -20.56 -3.03
N THR A 160 1.91 -20.28 -4.33
CA THR A 160 3.18 -20.09 -5.05
C THR A 160 3.65 -18.64 -5.04
N LEU A 161 2.77 -17.69 -4.65
CA LEU A 161 3.16 -16.31 -4.45
C LEU A 161 4.22 -16.22 -3.35
N LYS A 162 5.34 -15.58 -3.67
CA LYS A 162 6.49 -15.46 -2.75
C LYS A 162 6.57 -14.07 -2.14
N SER A 163 7.12 -14.02 -0.94
CA SER A 163 7.51 -12.76 -0.31
C SER A 163 8.52 -12.02 -1.20
N ARG A 164 8.25 -10.75 -1.49
CA ARG A 164 9.10 -9.83 -2.24
C ARG A 164 9.52 -8.68 -1.35
N SER A 165 10.58 -7.94 -1.73
CA SER A 165 10.86 -6.63 -1.14
C SER A 165 9.65 -5.70 -1.34
N VAL A 166 9.43 -4.76 -0.42
CA VAL A 166 8.40 -3.73 -0.63
C VAL A 166 8.63 -2.95 -1.91
N THR A 167 9.89 -2.76 -2.32
CA THR A 167 10.26 -2.06 -3.55
C THR A 167 10.03 -2.86 -4.84
N GLU A 168 9.72 -4.15 -4.72
CA GLU A 168 9.40 -5.07 -5.83
C GLU A 168 7.90 -5.43 -5.86
N TRP A 169 7.13 -4.85 -4.95
CA TRP A 169 5.69 -5.08 -4.86
C TRP A 169 4.95 -3.90 -5.47
N THR A 170 3.92 -4.20 -6.25
CA THR A 170 3.01 -3.20 -6.85
C THR A 170 1.57 -3.66 -6.67
N ASP A 171 0.59 -2.77 -6.80
CA ASP A 171 -0.84 -3.07 -6.61
C ASP A 171 -1.45 -3.93 -7.73
N ASP A 172 -0.74 -4.10 -8.85
CA ASP A 172 -1.12 -4.96 -9.96
C ASP A 172 -0.83 -6.46 -9.74
N VAL A 173 -0.34 -6.84 -8.56
CA VAL A 173 -0.15 -8.25 -8.21
C VAL A 173 -1.50 -8.96 -8.21
N GLU A 174 -1.66 -9.92 -9.13
CA GLU A 174 -2.89 -10.71 -9.26
C GLU A 174 -3.26 -11.42 -7.95
N ILE A 175 -4.57 -11.50 -7.68
CA ILE A 175 -5.10 -12.29 -6.57
C ILE A 175 -4.64 -13.73 -6.76
N PRO A 176 -3.97 -14.35 -5.77
CA PRO A 176 -3.50 -15.72 -5.90
C PRO A 176 -4.64 -16.71 -6.23
N LYS A 177 -4.48 -17.50 -7.28
CA LYS A 177 -5.51 -18.46 -7.74
C LYS A 177 -6.00 -19.40 -6.62
N VAL A 178 -5.17 -19.67 -5.63
CA VAL A 178 -5.53 -20.49 -4.47
C VAL A 178 -6.63 -19.85 -3.60
N CYS A 179 -6.81 -18.53 -3.65
CA CYS A 179 -7.91 -17.83 -3.00
C CYS A 179 -9.25 -18.07 -3.69
N GLY A 180 -9.24 -18.51 -4.97
CA GLY A 180 -10.43 -18.93 -5.73
C GLY A 180 -11.42 -17.79 -5.98
N VAL A 181 -10.97 -16.57 -6.04
CA VAL A 181 -11.73 -15.40 -6.50
C VAL A 181 -11.65 -15.39 -8.02
N TYR A 182 -12.78 -15.34 -8.73
CA TYR A 182 -12.87 -15.39 -10.20
C TYR A 182 -13.65 -14.18 -10.75
#